data_3dac8f67c1a39b44167e2ff515631ea4
#
_entry.id   3dac8f67c1a39b44167e2ff515631ea4
#
_cell.length_a   1.000
_cell.length_b   1.000
_cell.length_c   1.000
_cell.angle_alpha   90.00
_cell.angle_beta   90.00
_cell.angle_gamma   90.00
#
_symmetry.space_group_name_H-M   'P 1'
#
loop_
_entity.id
_entity.type
_entity.pdbx_description
1 polymer ?
#
loop_
_entity_poly.entity_id
_entity_poly.type
_entity_poly.pdbx_seq_one_letter_code
_entity_poly.pdbx_strand_id
1 'polypeptide(L)'
;MDAITPKGTLKADEHSHVVRPADMDWKPTRFPGCEVKTLLMDPKTGIMTALMRFAPGAVLPDHEHVNIEQTYVLEGRLVDKEGPAEGIEAKQGEFIWREPGSRHSAWTPEGGLMLAIFQIPNKFYEKDGRVTDSSGQIWDEVWGRIGKD
;
A
#
# COMPACT_ATOMS: atom_id res chain seq x y z
N MET A 1 -12.28 -11.38 11.99
CA MET A 1 -11.01 -10.91 12.61
C MET A 1 -11.16 -9.44 12.94
N ASP A 2 -10.73 -9.05 14.08
CA ASP A 2 -10.73 -7.64 14.47
C ASP A 2 -9.61 -6.88 13.76
N ALA A 3 -9.69 -5.56 13.76
CA ALA A 3 -8.63 -4.72 13.18
C ALA A 3 -7.29 -5.04 13.86
N ILE A 4 -6.25 -5.18 13.05
CA ILE A 4 -4.91 -5.44 13.56
C ILE A 4 -4.29 -4.13 13.99
N THR A 5 -3.94 -4.06 15.26
CA THR A 5 -3.27 -2.92 15.85
C THR A 5 -1.78 -3.26 16.00
N PRO A 6 -0.86 -2.52 15.37
CA PRO A 6 0.55 -2.85 15.44
C PRO A 6 1.11 -2.75 16.87
N LYS A 7 2.23 -3.43 17.10
CA LYS A 7 3.02 -3.26 18.30
C LYS A 7 3.39 -1.77 18.47
N GLY A 8 3.28 -1.25 19.68
CA GLY A 8 3.52 0.16 19.95
C GLY A 8 2.27 1.06 19.93
N THR A 9 1.10 0.48 19.63
CA THR A 9 -0.17 1.21 19.72
C THR A 9 -0.56 1.45 21.17
N LEU A 10 -0.93 2.68 21.47
CA LEU A 10 -1.51 3.05 22.76
C LEU A 10 -3.01 3.19 22.59
N LYS A 11 -3.76 2.41 23.35
CA LYS A 11 -5.22 2.53 23.42
C LYS A 11 -5.57 3.72 24.33
N ALA A 12 -6.24 4.72 23.77
CA ALA A 12 -6.66 5.90 24.52
C ALA A 12 -8.00 5.64 25.25
N ASP A 13 -8.90 4.91 24.58
CA ASP A 13 -10.18 4.44 25.11
C ASP A 13 -10.58 3.14 24.40
N GLU A 14 -11.83 2.71 24.49
CA GLU A 14 -12.30 1.49 23.82
C GLU A 14 -12.38 1.62 22.28
N HIS A 15 -12.33 2.83 21.73
CA HIS A 15 -12.55 3.11 20.31
C HIS A 15 -11.41 3.91 19.66
N SER A 16 -10.48 4.44 20.45
CA SER A 16 -9.39 5.29 19.95
C SER A 16 -8.04 4.63 20.15
N HIS A 17 -7.18 4.71 19.14
CA HIS A 17 -5.85 4.11 19.15
C HIS A 17 -4.80 5.10 18.68
N VAL A 18 -3.67 5.16 19.39
CA VAL A 18 -2.50 5.94 18.97
C VAL A 18 -1.42 4.97 18.53
N VAL A 19 -0.97 5.11 17.28
CA VAL A 19 0.16 4.37 16.74
C VAL A 19 1.36 5.30 16.69
N ARG A 20 2.53 4.83 17.13
CA ARG A 20 3.78 5.57 17.11
C ARG A 20 4.76 4.92 16.13
N PRO A 21 4.80 5.37 14.88
CA PRO A 21 5.67 4.75 13.87
C PRO A 21 7.15 4.77 14.22
N ALA A 22 7.60 5.75 15.03
CA ALA A 22 8.98 5.82 15.49
C ALA A 22 9.40 4.61 16.34
N ASP A 23 8.43 3.97 17.02
CA ASP A 23 8.68 2.79 17.88
C ASP A 23 8.50 1.47 17.12
N MET A 24 8.20 1.53 15.81
CA MET A 24 7.98 0.36 14.97
C MET A 24 9.21 0.09 14.11
N ASP A 25 9.50 -1.19 13.89
CA ASP A 25 10.51 -1.60 12.94
C ASP A 25 9.98 -1.56 11.51
N TRP A 26 10.83 -1.14 10.57
CA TRP A 26 10.57 -1.32 9.16
C TRP A 26 10.64 -2.80 8.80
N LYS A 27 9.64 -3.27 8.06
CA LYS A 27 9.59 -4.66 7.59
C LYS A 27 9.81 -4.69 6.09
N PRO A 28 10.68 -5.58 5.60
CA PRO A 28 10.84 -5.76 4.16
C PRO A 28 9.54 -6.29 3.55
N THR A 29 9.29 -5.91 2.31
CA THR A 29 8.26 -6.52 1.47
C THR A 29 8.93 -7.49 0.48
N ARG A 30 8.12 -8.23 -0.30
CA ARG A 30 8.65 -9.04 -1.40
C ARG A 30 9.18 -8.21 -2.57
N PHE A 31 8.92 -6.90 -2.58
CA PHE A 31 9.41 -5.99 -3.62
C PHE A 31 10.75 -5.39 -3.18
N PRO A 32 11.83 -5.62 -3.96
CA PRO A 32 13.16 -5.12 -3.60
C PRO A 32 13.17 -3.60 -3.39
N GLY A 33 13.76 -3.16 -2.29
CA GLY A 33 13.87 -1.75 -1.94
C GLY A 33 12.59 -1.13 -1.36
N CYS A 34 11.53 -1.90 -1.16
CA CYS A 34 10.29 -1.43 -0.54
C CYS A 34 10.13 -2.03 0.86
N GLU A 35 10.04 -1.16 1.86
CA GLU A 35 9.79 -1.52 3.26
C GLU A 35 8.51 -0.85 3.76
N VAL A 36 7.90 -1.45 4.77
CA VAL A 36 6.59 -1.02 5.26
C VAL A 36 6.52 -0.99 6.79
N LYS A 37 5.76 -0.01 7.30
CA LYS A 37 5.19 -0.01 8.65
C LYS A 37 3.67 0.03 8.50
N THR A 38 3.00 -1.07 8.81
CA THR A 38 1.55 -1.13 8.76
C THR A 38 0.96 -0.46 10.01
N LEU A 39 0.25 0.64 9.81
CA LEU A 39 -0.33 1.43 10.91
C LEU A 39 -1.71 0.92 11.30
N LEU A 40 -2.48 0.44 10.33
CA LEU A 40 -3.80 -0.13 10.51
C LEU A 40 -4.02 -1.19 9.43
N MET A 41 -4.60 -2.31 9.81
CA MET A 41 -5.12 -3.32 8.90
C MET A 41 -6.41 -3.88 9.46
N ASP A 42 -7.49 -3.75 8.72
CA ASP A 42 -8.77 -4.36 9.04
C ASP A 42 -9.13 -5.44 8.01
N PRO A 43 -8.97 -6.73 8.36
CA PRO A 43 -9.27 -7.83 7.44
C PRO A 43 -10.75 -7.95 7.06
N LYS A 44 -11.66 -7.36 7.83
CA LYS A 44 -13.10 -7.40 7.55
C LYS A 44 -13.48 -6.48 6.39
N THR A 45 -12.91 -5.30 6.38
CA THR A 45 -13.19 -4.27 5.36
C THR A 45 -12.10 -4.16 4.30
N GLY A 46 -10.91 -4.72 4.56
CA GLY A 46 -9.76 -4.58 3.70
C GLY A 46 -9.05 -3.23 3.81
N ILE A 47 -9.47 -2.37 4.74
CA ILE A 47 -8.80 -1.08 4.97
C ILE A 47 -7.38 -1.35 5.48
N MET A 48 -6.41 -0.73 4.82
CA MET A 48 -5.02 -0.74 5.24
C MET A 48 -4.43 0.65 5.16
N THR A 49 -3.72 1.07 6.22
CA THR A 49 -2.94 2.29 6.23
C THR A 49 -1.49 1.94 6.56
N ALA A 50 -0.56 2.38 5.74
CA ALA A 50 0.84 2.06 5.89
C ALA A 50 1.75 3.24 5.56
N LEU A 51 2.88 3.32 6.26
CA LEU A 51 4.05 4.05 5.78
C LEU A 51 4.86 3.11 4.88
N MET A 52 5.20 3.58 3.70
CA MET A 52 6.02 2.86 2.73
C MET A 52 7.30 3.64 2.47
N ARG A 53 8.43 2.97 2.63
CA ARG A 53 9.76 3.54 2.37
C ARG A 53 10.37 2.83 1.17
N PHE A 54 10.83 3.61 0.22
CA PHE A 54 11.42 3.11 -1.01
C PHE A 54 12.87 3.54 -1.16
N ALA A 55 13.72 2.59 -1.51
CA ALA A 55 15.08 2.89 -1.96
C ALA A 55 15.06 3.55 -3.34
N PRO A 56 16.10 4.33 -3.71
CA PRO A 56 16.22 4.86 -5.07
C PRO A 56 16.09 3.77 -6.14
N GLY A 57 15.22 3.99 -7.12
CA GLY A 57 14.96 3.05 -8.20
C GLY A 57 14.03 1.88 -7.87
N ALA A 58 13.50 1.79 -6.65
CA ALA A 58 12.55 0.73 -6.28
C ALA A 58 11.28 0.80 -7.12
N VAL A 59 10.77 -0.37 -7.51
CA VAL A 59 9.60 -0.52 -8.38
C VAL A 59 8.55 -1.36 -7.68
N LEU A 60 7.30 -0.89 -7.73
CA LEU A 60 6.13 -1.71 -7.50
C LEU A 60 5.65 -2.22 -8.87
N PRO A 61 5.72 -3.54 -9.12
CA PRO A 61 5.38 -4.09 -10.42
C PRO A 61 3.89 -3.96 -10.74
N ASP A 62 3.51 -4.37 -11.93
CA ASP A 62 2.16 -4.27 -12.47
C ASP A 62 1.09 -4.73 -11.48
N HIS A 63 0.22 -3.80 -11.10
CA HIS A 63 -0.87 -4.04 -10.16
C HIS A 63 -2.09 -3.17 -10.49
N GLU A 64 -3.23 -3.62 -10.01
CA GLU A 64 -4.52 -2.94 -10.14
C GLU A 64 -5.03 -2.54 -8.74
N HIS A 65 -5.52 -1.33 -8.64
CA HIS A 65 -6.21 -0.83 -7.46
C HIS A 65 -7.66 -1.32 -7.49
N VAL A 66 -8.01 -2.22 -6.58
CA VAL A 66 -9.36 -2.82 -6.52
C VAL A 66 -10.38 -1.81 -6.04
N ASN A 67 -9.97 -0.91 -5.15
CA ASN A 67 -10.77 0.20 -4.67
C ASN A 67 -9.90 1.46 -4.60
N ILE A 68 -10.44 2.55 -4.07
CA ILE A 68 -9.70 3.81 -3.94
C ILE A 68 -8.42 3.60 -3.16
N GLU A 69 -7.31 4.09 -3.69
CA GLU A 69 -6.06 4.29 -2.97
C GLU A 69 -5.77 5.76 -2.83
N GLN A 70 -5.27 6.15 -1.67
CA GLN A 70 -4.83 7.51 -1.37
C GLN A 70 -3.38 7.47 -0.93
N THR A 71 -2.54 8.31 -1.52
CA THR A 71 -1.11 8.39 -1.18
C THR A 71 -0.69 9.84 -0.99
N TYR A 72 -0.13 10.13 0.18
CA TYR A 72 0.53 11.40 0.45
C TYR A 72 2.05 11.20 0.42
N VAL A 73 2.76 11.94 -0.41
CA VAL A 73 4.22 11.84 -0.53
C VAL A 73 4.87 12.70 0.56
N LEU A 74 5.51 12.05 1.52
CA LEU A 74 6.20 12.69 2.64
C LEU A 74 7.62 13.11 2.25
N GLU A 75 8.32 12.27 1.47
CA GLU A 75 9.67 12.51 0.97
C GLU A 75 9.82 11.88 -0.42
N GLY A 76 10.66 12.48 -1.27
CA GLY A 76 10.95 11.97 -2.61
C GLY A 76 9.82 12.19 -3.60
N ARG A 77 9.64 11.26 -4.51
CA ARG A 77 8.52 11.28 -5.48
C ARG A 77 8.14 9.87 -5.94
N LEU A 78 6.88 9.74 -6.30
CA LEU A 78 6.29 8.53 -6.88
C LEU A 78 5.90 8.83 -8.34
N VAL A 79 6.31 7.96 -9.24
CA VAL A 79 6.09 8.12 -10.69
C VAL A 79 5.43 6.87 -11.25
N ASP A 80 4.43 7.02 -12.12
CA ASP A 80 3.90 5.91 -12.90
C ASP A 80 4.93 5.54 -13.98
N LYS A 81 5.49 4.35 -13.86
CA LYS A 81 6.51 3.84 -14.77
C LYS A 81 5.91 3.26 -16.04
N GLU A 82 4.79 2.57 -15.91
CA GLU A 82 4.05 1.94 -16.99
C GLU A 82 2.54 2.03 -16.70
N GLY A 83 1.75 2.07 -17.75
CA GLY A 83 0.30 2.11 -17.67
C GLY A 83 -0.29 3.30 -18.41
N PRO A 84 -1.64 3.45 -18.37
CA PRO A 84 -2.31 4.53 -19.10
C PRO A 84 -1.90 5.95 -18.68
N ALA A 85 -1.39 6.09 -17.44
CA ALA A 85 -0.95 7.37 -16.88
C ALA A 85 0.59 7.45 -16.77
N GLU A 86 1.33 6.75 -17.62
CA GLU A 86 2.80 6.78 -17.63
C GLU A 86 3.35 8.21 -17.58
N GLY A 87 4.28 8.44 -16.67
CA GLY A 87 4.90 9.74 -16.46
C GLY A 87 4.17 10.66 -15.49
N ILE A 88 2.96 10.34 -15.06
CA ILE A 88 2.31 11.06 -13.95
C ILE A 88 3.17 10.92 -12.70
N GLU A 89 3.34 12.00 -11.95
CA GLU A 89 4.14 11.99 -10.73
C GLU A 89 3.47 12.75 -9.58
N ALA A 90 3.74 12.32 -8.38
CA ALA A 90 3.48 13.05 -7.14
C ALA A 90 4.80 13.26 -6.40
N LYS A 91 5.08 14.50 -6.04
CA LYS A 91 6.30 14.94 -5.34
C LYS A 91 6.05 15.13 -3.84
N GLN A 92 7.12 15.38 -3.12
CA GLN A 92 7.03 15.72 -1.69
C GLN A 92 5.98 16.81 -1.43
N GLY A 93 5.08 16.53 -0.48
CA GLY A 93 3.98 17.42 -0.11
C GLY A 93 2.77 17.35 -1.03
N GLU A 94 2.81 16.50 -2.04
CA GLU A 94 1.69 16.30 -2.96
C GLU A 94 0.90 15.02 -2.64
N PHE A 95 -0.35 15.00 -3.07
CA PHE A 95 -1.30 13.93 -2.84
C PHE A 95 -1.75 13.37 -4.19
N ILE A 96 -1.75 12.05 -4.31
CA ILE A 96 -2.32 11.34 -5.44
C ILE A 96 -3.35 10.34 -4.94
N TRP A 97 -4.47 10.24 -5.63
CA TRP A 97 -5.43 9.18 -5.38
C TRP A 97 -5.80 8.49 -6.69
N ARG A 98 -6.19 7.23 -6.58
CA ARG A 98 -6.47 6.38 -7.73
C ARG A 98 -7.86 5.80 -7.63
N GLU A 99 -8.56 5.83 -8.73
CA GLU A 99 -9.89 5.21 -8.84
C GLU A 99 -9.79 3.68 -8.87
N PRO A 100 -10.88 2.99 -8.46
CA PRO A 100 -10.98 1.55 -8.67
C PRO A 100 -10.74 1.17 -10.14
N GLY A 101 -9.96 0.13 -10.36
CA GLY A 101 -9.59 -0.33 -11.70
C GLY A 101 -8.34 0.34 -12.30
N SER A 102 -7.77 1.33 -11.63
CA SER A 102 -6.48 1.91 -12.05
C SER A 102 -5.39 0.84 -12.01
N ARG A 103 -4.71 0.61 -13.12
CA ARG A 103 -3.64 -0.38 -13.27
C ARG A 103 -2.36 0.26 -13.77
N HIS A 104 -1.24 -0.02 -13.11
CA HIS A 104 0.05 0.56 -13.44
C HIS A 104 1.20 -0.23 -12.80
N SER A 105 2.43 0.10 -13.19
CA SER A 105 3.61 -0.07 -12.33
C SER A 105 4.11 1.31 -11.91
N ALA A 106 4.59 1.39 -10.67
CA ALA A 106 5.08 2.64 -10.10
C ALA A 106 6.54 2.50 -9.67
N TRP A 107 7.27 3.60 -9.63
CA TRP A 107 8.63 3.62 -9.14
C TRP A 107 8.98 4.91 -8.43
N THR A 108 10.08 4.88 -7.71
CA THR A 108 10.61 6.01 -6.96
C THR A 108 12.03 6.26 -7.42
N PRO A 109 12.27 7.11 -8.43
CA PRO A 109 13.60 7.29 -9.01
C PRO A 109 14.68 7.64 -8.00
N GLU A 110 14.38 8.52 -7.04
CA GLU A 110 15.29 8.97 -5.99
C GLU A 110 14.99 8.32 -4.63
N GLY A 111 14.07 7.35 -4.58
CA GLY A 111 13.52 6.85 -3.34
C GLY A 111 12.42 7.74 -2.78
N GLY A 112 11.89 7.38 -1.61
CA GLY A 112 10.86 8.17 -0.99
C GLY A 112 10.21 7.54 0.23
N LEU A 113 9.37 8.34 0.86
CA LEU A 113 8.52 7.96 1.99
C LEU A 113 7.09 8.41 1.70
N MET A 114 6.13 7.50 1.82
CA MET A 114 4.72 7.77 1.52
C MET A 114 3.82 7.24 2.63
N LEU A 115 2.75 7.98 2.89
CA LEU A 115 1.60 7.46 3.63
C LEU A 115 0.55 7.00 2.62
N ALA A 116 0.26 5.70 2.63
CA ALA A 116 -0.71 5.08 1.71
C ALA A 116 -1.91 4.52 2.47
N ILE A 117 -3.11 4.75 1.95
CA ILE A 117 -4.37 4.24 2.47
C ILE A 117 -5.07 3.47 1.36
N PHE A 118 -5.33 2.19 1.62
CA PHE A 118 -6.03 1.27 0.71
C PHE A 118 -7.36 0.86 1.33
N GLN A 119 -8.41 0.75 0.53
CA GLN A 119 -9.69 0.19 1.00
C GLN A 119 -9.75 -1.32 0.84
N ILE A 120 -9.13 -1.85 -0.20
CA ILE A 120 -8.97 -3.29 -0.42
C ILE A 120 -7.56 -3.48 -1.00
N PRO A 121 -6.83 -4.52 -0.60
CA PRO A 121 -5.49 -4.76 -1.14
C PRO A 121 -5.47 -4.89 -2.65
N ASN A 122 -4.40 -4.40 -3.26
CA ASN A 122 -4.19 -4.40 -4.70
C ASN A 122 -4.02 -5.81 -5.26
N LYS A 123 -4.39 -5.98 -6.52
CA LYS A 123 -4.08 -7.16 -7.32
C LYS A 123 -2.76 -6.98 -8.05
N PHE A 124 -1.81 -7.87 -7.81
CA PHE A 124 -0.55 -7.93 -8.55
C PHE A 124 -0.65 -9.01 -9.62
N TYR A 125 -0.32 -8.65 -10.85
CA TYR A 125 -0.37 -9.54 -12.00
C TYR A 125 1.02 -10.16 -12.23
N GLU A 126 1.15 -11.43 -11.86
CA GLU A 126 2.40 -12.16 -11.98
C GLU A 126 2.65 -12.60 -13.42
N LYS A 127 3.92 -12.77 -13.79
CA LYS A 127 4.31 -13.22 -15.14
C LYS A 127 3.80 -14.61 -15.50
N ASP A 128 3.54 -15.47 -14.50
CA ASP A 128 2.99 -16.81 -14.68
C ASP A 128 1.45 -16.84 -14.76
N GLY A 129 0.80 -15.68 -14.76
CA GLY A 129 -0.65 -15.53 -14.85
C GLY A 129 -1.40 -15.57 -13.53
N ARG A 130 -0.72 -15.80 -12.40
CA ARG A 130 -1.37 -15.71 -11.08
C ARG A 130 -1.70 -14.26 -10.75
N VAL A 131 -2.78 -14.06 -10.01
CA VAL A 131 -3.14 -12.77 -9.43
C VAL A 131 -2.99 -12.87 -7.91
N THR A 132 -2.08 -12.08 -7.36
CA THR A 132 -1.67 -12.16 -5.96
C THR A 132 -1.88 -10.84 -5.23
N ASP A 133 -1.87 -10.89 -3.92
CA ASP A 133 -1.78 -9.69 -3.08
C ASP A 133 -0.32 -9.26 -2.85
N SER A 134 -0.10 -8.22 -2.07
CA SER A 134 1.24 -7.70 -1.77
C SER A 134 2.13 -8.68 -1.00
N SER A 135 1.56 -9.70 -0.37
CA SER A 135 2.31 -10.76 0.33
C SER A 135 2.56 -11.99 -0.54
N GLY A 136 2.03 -12.02 -1.77
CA GLY A 136 2.17 -13.13 -2.70
C GLY A 136 1.11 -14.21 -2.56
N GLN A 137 0.08 -14.01 -1.73
CA GLN A 137 -1.05 -14.92 -1.60
C GLN A 137 -2.02 -14.75 -2.77
N ILE A 138 -2.72 -15.81 -3.17
CA ILE A 138 -3.76 -15.73 -4.22
C ILE A 138 -4.86 -14.77 -3.77
N TRP A 139 -5.05 -13.70 -4.53
CA TRP A 139 -5.91 -12.58 -4.16
C TRP A 139 -7.35 -13.01 -3.88
N ASP A 140 -7.94 -13.79 -4.77
CA ASP A 140 -9.34 -14.23 -4.65
C ASP A 140 -9.59 -15.12 -3.43
N GLU A 141 -8.60 -15.90 -3.00
CA GLU A 141 -8.71 -16.77 -1.83
C GLU A 141 -8.75 -15.95 -0.53
N VAL A 142 -8.00 -14.87 -0.46
CA VAL A 142 -7.87 -14.03 0.75
C VAL A 142 -8.92 -12.91 0.78
N TRP A 143 -9.11 -12.22 -0.33
CA TRP A 143 -9.86 -10.96 -0.40
C TRP A 143 -11.13 -11.04 -1.25
N GLY A 144 -11.31 -12.09 -2.02
CA GLY A 144 -12.38 -12.21 -3.01
C GLY A 144 -13.82 -12.15 -2.46
N ARG A 145 -13.99 -12.21 -1.14
CA ARG A 145 -15.30 -12.13 -0.47
C ARG A 145 -15.63 -10.77 0.11
N ILE A 146 -14.66 -9.86 0.17
CA ILE A 146 -14.89 -8.52 0.74
C ILE A 146 -15.89 -7.76 -0.14
N GLY A 147 -16.94 -7.22 0.50
CA GLY A 147 -17.97 -6.41 -0.17
C GLY A 147 -18.97 -7.18 -1.01
N LYS A 148 -19.02 -8.52 -0.88
CA LYS A 148 -20.00 -9.37 -1.57
C LYS A 148 -21.16 -9.84 -0.70
N ASP A 149 -21.19 -9.43 0.58
CA ASP A 149 -22.28 -9.73 1.52
C ASP A 149 -23.31 -8.63 1.57
#